data_48389c7cbad326f7eff6afe259f233ee
#
_entry.id   48389c7cbad326f7eff6afe259f233ee
#
_cell.length_a   1.000
_cell.length_b   1.000
_cell.length_c   1.000
_cell.angle_alpha   90.00
_cell.angle_beta   90.00
_cell.angle_gamma   90.00
#
_symmetry.space_group_name_H-M   'P 1'
#
loop_
_entity.id
_entity.type
_entity.pdbx_description
1 polymer ?
#
loop_
_entity_poly.entity_id
_entity_poly.type
_entity_poly.pdbx_seq_one_letter_code
_entity_poly.pdbx_strand_id
1 'polypeptide(L)'
;MLLASMSLASCDLFEMDNYEEPKETIHGAVVDAETGDSILTDQGSEGIRVRLTQLDYSENASHNPDFYCMADGSFQNTKIFEGYYNVRVDGPFIPLVRETDQGVPLANETKDVKIKGKTEVIFKVKPFLRVEFVGYPTVSNGQITAKVKVTRAISRDEFKSCVEPMG
;
A
#
# COMPACT_ATOMS: atom_id res chain seq x y z
N MET A 1 3.57 -50.11 51.82
CA MET A 1 4.32 -49.14 51.05
C MET A 1 3.59 -48.97 49.73
N LEU A 2 2.70 -47.94 49.66
CA LEU A 2 1.83 -47.72 48.51
C LEU A 2 2.53 -46.68 47.63
N LEU A 3 2.95 -47.04 46.41
CA LEU A 3 3.38 -46.11 45.40
C LEU A 3 2.14 -45.52 44.70
N ALA A 4 1.89 -44.24 44.94
CA ALA A 4 0.91 -43.48 44.18
C ALA A 4 1.56 -43.03 42.85
N SER A 5 1.11 -43.64 41.74
CA SER A 5 1.46 -43.17 40.40
C SER A 5 0.68 -41.89 40.09
N MET A 6 1.32 -40.73 40.14
CA MET A 6 0.78 -39.50 39.61
C MET A 6 0.82 -39.57 38.06
N SER A 7 -0.31 -39.81 37.46
CA SER A 7 -0.51 -39.58 36.01
C SER A 7 -0.49 -38.07 35.77
N LEU A 8 0.58 -37.58 35.15
CA LEU A 8 0.66 -36.24 34.59
C LEU A 8 -0.36 -36.20 33.43
N ALA A 9 -1.55 -35.70 33.69
CA ALA A 9 -2.40 -35.21 32.63
C ALA A 9 -1.69 -34.01 31.98
N SER A 10 -1.05 -34.26 30.85
CA SER A 10 -0.58 -33.20 29.96
C SER A 10 -1.82 -32.45 29.50
N CYS A 11 -2.06 -31.29 30.06
CA CYS A 11 -3.05 -30.35 29.52
C CYS A 11 -2.61 -29.98 28.12
N ASP A 12 -3.49 -30.15 27.14
CA ASP A 12 -3.42 -29.54 25.82
C ASP A 12 -3.55 -28.00 25.94
N LEU A 13 -2.60 -27.39 26.65
CA LEU A 13 -2.52 -25.94 26.83
C LEU A 13 -1.79 -25.25 25.67
N PHE A 14 -1.36 -25.99 24.66
CA PHE A 14 -0.76 -25.51 23.44
C PHE A 14 -1.54 -26.09 22.25
N GLU A 15 -2.81 -25.71 22.08
CA GLU A 15 -3.36 -25.75 20.73
C GLU A 15 -2.45 -24.83 19.91
N MET A 16 -1.56 -25.44 19.16
CA MET A 16 -0.83 -24.70 18.12
C MET A 16 -1.87 -24.11 17.19
N ASP A 17 -1.73 -22.83 16.90
CA ASP A 17 -2.51 -22.16 15.89
C ASP A 17 -2.39 -22.94 14.58
N ASN A 18 -3.47 -23.66 14.23
CA ASN A 18 -3.54 -24.49 13.03
C ASN A 18 -3.94 -23.66 11.78
N TYR A 19 -3.87 -22.33 11.85
CA TYR A 19 -4.08 -21.48 10.68
C TYR A 19 -3.01 -21.78 9.63
N GLU A 20 -3.44 -21.96 8.38
CA GLU A 20 -2.50 -22.05 7.27
C GLU A 20 -1.64 -20.78 7.22
N GLU A 21 -0.34 -20.95 6.96
CA GLU A 21 0.56 -19.81 6.78
C GLU A 21 0.07 -18.90 5.65
N PRO A 22 0.24 -17.55 5.77
CA PRO A 22 -0.07 -16.64 4.71
C PRO A 22 0.80 -16.96 3.47
N LYS A 23 0.17 -17.36 2.38
CA LYS A 23 0.83 -17.84 1.15
C LYS A 23 0.37 -17.13 -0.11
N GLU A 24 -0.67 -16.30 0.01
CA GLU A 24 -1.20 -15.58 -1.13
C GLU A 24 -0.35 -14.36 -1.48
N THR A 25 -0.43 -13.94 -2.72
CA THR A 25 0.34 -12.82 -3.25
C THR A 25 -0.56 -11.72 -3.78
N ILE A 26 -0.35 -10.50 -3.30
CA ILE A 26 -0.80 -9.30 -3.98
C ILE A 26 0.40 -8.63 -4.64
N HIS A 27 0.24 -8.17 -5.88
CA HIS A 27 1.23 -7.37 -6.58
C HIS A 27 0.54 -6.32 -7.45
N GLY A 28 1.28 -5.32 -7.87
CA GLY A 28 0.73 -4.29 -8.72
C GLY A 28 1.64 -3.09 -8.89
N ALA A 29 1.06 -1.99 -9.36
CA ALA A 29 1.76 -0.73 -9.54
C ALA A 29 0.83 0.46 -9.35
N VAL A 30 1.43 1.60 -9.05
CA VAL A 30 0.79 2.90 -9.02
C VAL A 30 1.29 3.69 -10.22
N VAL A 31 0.37 4.08 -11.11
CA VAL A 31 0.67 4.75 -12.38
C VAL A 31 -0.07 6.07 -12.50
N ASP A 32 0.52 7.01 -13.24
CA ASP A 32 -0.14 8.27 -13.59
C ASP A 32 -1.35 7.98 -14.49
N ALA A 33 -2.51 8.45 -14.10
CA ALA A 33 -3.76 8.23 -14.83
C ALA A 33 -3.78 8.88 -16.22
N GLU A 34 -2.95 9.93 -16.43
CA GLU A 34 -2.91 10.68 -17.69
C GLU A 34 -1.86 10.12 -18.66
N THR A 35 -0.67 9.79 -18.18
CA THR A 35 0.44 9.32 -19.03
C THR A 35 0.57 7.81 -19.07
N GLY A 36 0.11 7.11 -18.04
CA GLY A 36 0.31 5.67 -17.86
C GLY A 36 1.68 5.31 -17.29
N ASP A 37 2.54 6.30 -17.04
CA ASP A 37 3.88 6.07 -16.50
C ASP A 37 3.82 5.69 -15.02
N SER A 38 4.79 4.91 -14.56
CA SER A 38 4.97 4.57 -13.16
C SER A 38 5.24 5.80 -12.31
N ILE A 39 4.62 5.88 -11.13
CA ILE A 39 4.92 6.93 -10.15
C ILE A 39 6.20 6.54 -9.41
N LEU A 40 7.29 7.26 -9.68
CA LEU A 40 8.53 7.07 -8.94
C LEU A 40 8.36 7.56 -7.50
N THR A 41 8.88 6.79 -6.54
CA THR A 41 8.66 7.05 -5.12
C THR A 41 9.87 6.66 -4.28
N ASP A 42 9.93 7.13 -3.04
CA ASP A 42 10.81 6.57 -2.03
C ASP A 42 10.32 5.17 -1.61
N GLN A 43 11.22 4.31 -1.16
CA GLN A 43 10.92 2.95 -0.70
C GLN A 43 10.58 2.87 0.80
N GLY A 44 10.67 3.98 1.51
CA GLY A 44 10.41 4.07 2.94
C GLY A 44 9.07 4.69 3.28
N SER A 45 8.96 5.13 4.54
CA SER A 45 7.74 5.74 5.11
C SER A 45 7.29 7.02 4.39
N GLU A 46 8.18 7.69 3.66
CA GLU A 46 7.90 8.88 2.87
C GLU A 46 7.40 8.55 1.46
N GLY A 47 7.43 7.27 1.08
CA GLY A 47 7.00 6.79 -0.23
C GLY A 47 5.51 6.45 -0.30
N ILE A 48 5.14 5.77 -1.37
CA ILE A 48 3.77 5.29 -1.56
C ILE A 48 3.53 4.10 -0.63
N ARG A 49 2.57 4.27 0.26
CA ARG A 49 2.09 3.23 1.18
C ARG A 49 0.94 2.46 0.55
N VAL A 50 0.98 1.14 0.67
CA VAL A 50 -0.11 0.23 0.34
C VAL A 50 -0.71 -0.28 1.64
N ARG A 51 -2.00 -0.07 1.82
CA ARG A 51 -2.77 -0.54 2.97
C ARG A 51 -3.77 -1.59 2.56
N LEU A 52 -3.80 -2.69 3.30
CA LEU A 52 -4.80 -3.73 3.17
C LEU A 52 -5.71 -3.69 4.41
N THR A 53 -7.02 -3.71 4.17
CA THR A 53 -8.01 -3.87 5.22
C THR A 53 -8.82 -5.12 4.91
N GLN A 54 -8.69 -6.16 5.72
CA GLN A 54 -9.42 -7.40 5.51
C GLN A 54 -10.90 -7.21 5.89
N LEU A 55 -11.80 -7.56 4.97
CA LEU A 55 -13.23 -7.29 5.09
C LEU A 55 -14.03 -8.49 5.61
N ASP A 56 -13.49 -9.70 5.48
CA ASP A 56 -14.17 -10.96 5.80
C ASP A 56 -13.66 -11.67 7.07
N TYR A 57 -12.79 -11.01 7.84
CA TYR A 57 -12.21 -11.61 9.05
C TYR A 57 -13.06 -11.37 10.31
N SER A 58 -13.66 -10.21 10.47
CA SER A 58 -14.52 -9.88 11.62
C SER A 58 -15.46 -8.71 11.29
N GLU A 59 -16.47 -8.45 12.17
CA GLU A 59 -17.35 -7.28 12.06
C GLU A 59 -16.56 -5.94 12.13
N ASN A 60 -15.38 -5.97 12.75
CA ASN A 60 -14.44 -4.86 12.76
C ASN A 60 -13.31 -5.17 11.79
N ALA A 61 -13.35 -4.54 10.61
CA ALA A 61 -12.30 -4.69 9.60
C ALA A 61 -10.91 -4.45 10.21
N SER A 62 -10.04 -5.45 10.08
CA SER A 62 -8.68 -5.39 10.64
C SER A 62 -7.70 -4.83 9.62
N HIS A 63 -6.81 -3.95 10.09
CA HIS A 63 -5.69 -3.52 9.26
C HIS A 63 -4.58 -4.56 9.32
N ASN A 64 -4.20 -5.07 8.17
CA ASN A 64 -2.92 -5.76 8.05
C ASN A 64 -1.78 -4.72 8.08
N PRO A 65 -0.55 -5.15 8.38
CA PRO A 65 0.59 -4.24 8.32
C PRO A 65 0.67 -3.54 6.98
N ASP A 66 0.84 -2.21 7.02
CA ASP A 66 1.11 -1.42 5.83
C ASP A 66 2.46 -1.85 5.23
N PHE A 67 2.58 -1.78 3.90
CA PHE A 67 3.84 -1.94 3.21
C PHE A 67 3.99 -0.86 2.13
N TYR A 68 5.18 -0.75 1.55
CA TYR A 68 5.52 0.37 0.69
C TYR A 68 5.87 -0.10 -0.72
N CYS A 69 5.62 0.78 -1.70
CA CYS A 69 6.05 0.54 -3.07
C CYS A 69 7.57 0.55 -3.20
N MET A 70 8.06 -0.13 -4.22
CA MET A 70 9.43 -0.01 -4.69
C MET A 70 9.64 1.33 -5.40
N ALA A 71 10.89 1.72 -5.65
CA ALA A 71 11.23 3.01 -6.24
C ALA A 71 10.59 3.29 -7.60
N ASP A 72 10.19 2.25 -8.32
CA ASP A 72 9.49 2.31 -9.60
C ASP A 72 7.96 2.34 -9.49
N GLY A 73 7.42 2.50 -8.27
CA GLY A 73 5.99 2.52 -8.01
C GLY A 73 5.31 1.15 -8.03
N SER A 74 6.05 0.07 -8.25
CA SER A 74 5.53 -1.29 -8.14
C SER A 74 5.44 -1.74 -6.68
N PHE A 75 4.60 -2.73 -6.41
CA PHE A 75 4.52 -3.34 -5.09
C PHE A 75 4.25 -4.84 -5.18
N GLN A 76 4.73 -5.56 -4.16
CA GLN A 76 4.47 -6.98 -4.01
C GLN A 76 4.53 -7.38 -2.52
N ASN A 77 3.55 -8.18 -2.09
CA ASN A 77 3.59 -8.88 -0.82
C ASN A 77 3.14 -10.32 -1.04
N THR A 78 3.99 -11.28 -0.68
CA THR A 78 3.78 -12.73 -0.89
C THR A 78 3.32 -13.45 0.37
N LYS A 79 3.02 -12.70 1.43
CA LYS A 79 2.64 -13.23 2.74
C LYS A 79 1.29 -12.66 3.18
N ILE A 80 0.27 -12.91 2.37
CA ILE A 80 -1.13 -12.50 2.62
C ILE A 80 -1.97 -13.76 2.85
N PHE A 81 -2.94 -13.70 3.76
CA PHE A 81 -3.96 -14.74 3.90
C PHE A 81 -4.97 -14.65 2.74
N GLU A 82 -5.55 -15.79 2.33
CA GLU A 82 -6.70 -15.76 1.42
C GLU A 82 -7.84 -14.98 2.06
N GLY A 83 -8.51 -14.09 1.32
CA GLY A 83 -9.64 -13.31 1.85
C GLY A 83 -10.08 -12.18 0.93
N TYR A 84 -11.07 -11.43 1.39
CA TYR A 84 -11.53 -10.20 0.76
C TYR A 84 -10.89 -8.99 1.42
N TYR A 85 -10.33 -8.12 0.62
CA TYR A 85 -9.56 -6.96 1.09
C TYR A 85 -9.99 -5.69 0.39
N ASN A 86 -10.14 -4.61 1.15
CA ASN A 86 -10.06 -3.27 0.62
C ASN A 86 -8.59 -2.88 0.51
N VAL A 87 -8.17 -2.52 -0.70
CA VAL A 87 -6.80 -2.08 -1.00
C VAL A 87 -6.81 -0.59 -1.26
N ARG A 88 -5.96 0.14 -0.54
CA ARG A 88 -5.77 1.58 -0.66
C ARG A 88 -4.29 1.90 -0.84
N VAL A 89 -4.00 2.92 -1.62
CA VAL A 89 -2.66 3.52 -1.70
C VAL A 89 -2.73 4.98 -1.26
N ASP A 90 -1.71 5.41 -0.53
CA ASP A 90 -1.51 6.78 -0.09
C ASP A 90 -0.12 7.24 -0.52
N GLY A 91 0.01 8.45 -1.06
CA GLY A 91 1.28 8.96 -1.58
C GLY A 91 1.17 10.38 -2.12
N PRO A 92 2.16 10.85 -2.91
CA PRO A 92 2.24 12.22 -3.43
C PRO A 92 1.31 12.46 -4.64
N PHE A 93 0.04 12.11 -4.49
CA PHE A 93 -1.02 12.26 -5.49
C PHE A 93 -2.34 12.65 -4.82
N ILE A 94 -3.36 12.98 -5.62
CA ILE A 94 -4.69 13.28 -5.10
C ILE A 94 -5.19 12.07 -4.27
N PRO A 95 -5.53 12.27 -2.98
CA PRO A 95 -5.95 11.18 -2.11
C PRO A 95 -7.17 10.42 -2.69
N LEU A 96 -7.09 9.09 -2.67
CA LEU A 96 -8.17 8.23 -3.18
C LEU A 96 -9.41 8.25 -2.29
N VAL A 97 -9.25 8.55 -1.01
CA VAL A 97 -10.36 8.73 -0.07
C VAL A 97 -10.35 10.18 0.37
N ARG A 98 -11.48 10.85 0.17
CA ARG A 98 -11.67 12.26 0.52
C ARG A 98 -13.05 12.44 1.15
N GLU A 99 -13.10 13.27 2.18
CA GLU A 99 -14.32 13.60 2.93
C GLU A 99 -14.36 15.11 3.16
N THR A 100 -15.57 15.64 3.40
CA THR A 100 -15.72 17.01 3.92
C THR A 100 -15.33 17.06 5.39
N ASP A 101 -15.14 18.28 5.93
CA ASP A 101 -14.91 18.51 7.37
C ASP A 101 -15.99 17.91 8.28
N GLN A 102 -17.15 17.60 7.70
CA GLN A 102 -18.30 17.00 8.39
C GLN A 102 -18.37 15.47 8.19
N GLY A 103 -17.34 14.87 7.57
CA GLY A 103 -17.27 13.42 7.32
C GLY A 103 -18.16 12.94 6.17
N VAL A 104 -18.60 13.85 5.28
CA VAL A 104 -19.37 13.44 4.10
C VAL A 104 -18.39 12.96 3.02
N PRO A 105 -18.53 11.72 2.53
CA PRO A 105 -17.65 11.19 1.47
C PRO A 105 -17.72 12.02 0.19
N LEU A 106 -16.58 12.48 -0.30
CA LEU A 106 -16.39 13.16 -1.58
C LEU A 106 -15.86 12.22 -2.66
N ALA A 107 -15.00 11.28 -2.27
CA ALA A 107 -14.47 10.25 -3.14
C ALA A 107 -14.06 9.03 -2.34
N ASN A 108 -14.23 7.85 -2.95
CA ASN A 108 -13.65 6.60 -2.48
C ASN A 108 -13.24 5.79 -3.71
N GLU A 109 -11.95 5.81 -4.03
CA GLU A 109 -11.35 5.13 -5.18
C GLU A 109 -10.46 3.95 -4.75
N THR A 110 -10.72 3.43 -3.54
CA THR A 110 -10.11 2.17 -3.07
C THR A 110 -10.63 0.98 -3.89
N LYS A 111 -9.98 -0.16 -3.77
CA LYS A 111 -10.35 -1.37 -4.53
C LYS A 111 -10.66 -2.53 -3.60
N ASP A 112 -11.86 -3.05 -3.71
CA ASP A 112 -12.22 -4.30 -3.04
C ASP A 112 -11.86 -5.48 -3.94
N VAL A 113 -10.99 -6.35 -3.44
CA VAL A 113 -10.47 -7.48 -4.21
C VAL A 113 -10.46 -8.76 -3.38
N LYS A 114 -10.71 -9.88 -4.04
CA LYS A 114 -10.44 -11.19 -3.45
C LYS A 114 -8.98 -11.55 -3.73
N ILE A 115 -8.19 -11.72 -2.66
CA ILE A 115 -6.81 -12.19 -2.77
C ILE A 115 -6.83 -13.71 -2.64
N LYS A 116 -6.46 -14.38 -3.74
CA LYS A 116 -6.31 -15.84 -3.83
C LYS A 116 -5.30 -16.16 -4.93
N GLY A 117 -4.27 -16.93 -4.59
CA GLY A 117 -3.13 -17.16 -5.48
C GLY A 117 -2.35 -15.87 -5.70
N LYS A 118 -2.16 -15.49 -6.95
CA LYS A 118 -1.47 -14.26 -7.35
C LYS A 118 -2.45 -13.24 -7.90
N THR A 119 -2.73 -12.20 -7.15
CA THR A 119 -3.71 -11.15 -7.48
C THR A 119 -3.01 -9.86 -7.87
N GLU A 120 -3.34 -9.33 -9.05
CA GLU A 120 -2.80 -8.05 -9.54
C GLU A 120 -3.76 -6.89 -9.26
N VAL A 121 -3.20 -5.76 -8.81
CA VAL A 121 -3.96 -4.52 -8.57
C VAL A 121 -3.18 -3.32 -9.10
N ILE A 122 -3.74 -2.61 -10.08
CA ILE A 122 -3.14 -1.40 -10.64
C ILE A 122 -3.93 -0.18 -10.17
N PHE A 123 -3.25 0.80 -9.57
CA PHE A 123 -3.85 2.08 -9.21
C PHE A 123 -3.46 3.15 -10.24
N LYS A 124 -4.47 3.79 -10.80
CA LYS A 124 -4.30 4.97 -11.67
C LYS A 124 -4.55 6.21 -10.83
N VAL A 125 -3.52 7.00 -10.58
CA VAL A 125 -3.59 8.17 -9.71
C VAL A 125 -3.18 9.43 -10.44
N LYS A 126 -3.56 10.59 -9.92
CA LYS A 126 -3.14 11.88 -10.43
C LYS A 126 -2.07 12.46 -9.51
N PRO A 127 -0.77 12.43 -9.90
CA PRO A 127 0.31 12.90 -9.04
C PRO A 127 0.25 14.42 -8.85
N PHE A 128 0.84 14.93 -7.79
CA PHE A 128 0.99 16.38 -7.61
C PHE A 128 2.06 16.95 -8.53
N LEU A 129 3.14 16.21 -8.72
CA LEU A 129 4.29 16.58 -9.53
C LEU A 129 4.69 15.43 -10.45
N ARG A 130 5.21 15.78 -11.63
CA ARG A 130 5.93 14.86 -12.52
C ARG A 130 7.40 15.22 -12.54
N VAL A 131 8.25 14.22 -12.44
CA VAL A 131 9.72 14.37 -12.44
C VAL A 131 10.29 13.57 -13.60
N GLU A 132 11.06 14.25 -14.44
CA GLU A 132 11.68 13.66 -15.64
C GLU A 132 13.18 13.94 -15.65
N PHE A 133 14.00 12.96 -16.04
CA PHE A 133 15.41 13.22 -16.34
C PHE A 133 15.54 13.97 -17.67
N VAL A 134 16.38 15.00 -17.68
CA VAL A 134 16.73 15.74 -18.90
C VAL A 134 18.10 15.26 -19.39
N GLY A 135 18.09 14.33 -20.34
CA GLY A 135 19.28 13.62 -20.79
C GLY A 135 19.72 12.52 -19.82
N TYR A 136 20.92 12.00 -20.03
CA TYR A 136 21.50 10.96 -19.18
C TYR A 136 22.33 11.59 -18.05
N PRO A 137 22.32 11.00 -16.84
CA PRO A 137 23.28 11.36 -15.81
C PRO A 137 24.71 11.16 -16.28
N THR A 138 25.61 12.05 -15.90
CA THR A 138 27.04 11.97 -16.23
C THR A 138 27.87 11.73 -14.99
N VAL A 139 28.94 10.97 -15.13
CA VAL A 139 29.91 10.70 -14.06
C VAL A 139 31.23 11.32 -14.43
N SER A 140 31.76 12.20 -13.60
CA SER A 140 33.08 12.82 -13.78
C SER A 140 33.73 13.08 -12.43
N ASN A 141 35.02 12.74 -12.30
CA ASN A 141 35.80 12.97 -11.07
C ASN A 141 35.12 12.45 -9.78
N GLY A 142 34.46 11.30 -9.86
CA GLY A 142 33.76 10.71 -8.71
C GLY A 142 32.41 11.40 -8.35
N GLN A 143 31.96 12.34 -9.16
CA GLN A 143 30.67 13.02 -8.98
C GLN A 143 29.67 12.57 -10.04
N ILE A 144 28.43 12.39 -9.62
CA ILE A 144 27.29 12.15 -10.51
C ILE A 144 26.51 13.45 -10.66
N THR A 145 26.33 13.87 -11.90
CA THR A 145 25.51 15.04 -12.25
C THR A 145 24.30 14.59 -13.03
N ALA A 146 23.11 14.95 -12.55
CA ALA A 146 21.84 14.69 -13.22
C ALA A 146 21.05 16.00 -13.33
N LYS A 147 20.38 16.19 -14.46
CA LYS A 147 19.43 17.28 -14.65
C LYS A 147 18.03 16.71 -14.63
N VAL A 148 17.18 17.29 -13.78
CA VAL A 148 15.78 16.90 -13.67
C VAL A 148 14.86 18.07 -14.00
N LYS A 149 13.74 17.77 -14.63
CA LYS A 149 12.65 18.69 -14.86
C LYS A 149 11.49 18.29 -13.95
N VAL A 150 10.99 19.24 -13.18
CA VAL A 150 9.82 19.06 -12.32
C VAL A 150 8.68 19.90 -12.86
N THR A 151 7.53 19.27 -13.10
CA THR A 151 6.32 19.93 -13.57
C THR A 151 5.15 19.66 -12.65
N ARG A 152 4.24 20.62 -12.51
CA ARG A 152 2.98 20.37 -11.82
C ARG A 152 2.07 19.53 -12.71
N ALA A 153 1.51 18.44 -12.12
CA ALA A 153 0.50 17.63 -12.77
C ALA A 153 -0.92 18.12 -12.49
N ILE A 154 -1.10 18.92 -11.44
CA ILE A 154 -2.39 19.51 -11.04
C ILE A 154 -2.30 21.03 -10.90
N SER A 155 -3.41 21.73 -11.08
CA SER A 155 -3.49 23.17 -10.82
C SER A 155 -3.42 23.46 -9.31
N ARG A 156 -3.14 24.73 -8.96
CA ARG A 156 -3.15 25.17 -7.56
C ARG A 156 -4.56 25.06 -6.96
N ASP A 157 -5.58 25.39 -7.73
CA ASP A 157 -6.96 25.38 -7.24
C ASP A 157 -7.45 23.95 -7.03
N GLU A 158 -7.07 23.02 -7.92
CA GLU A 158 -7.34 21.61 -7.76
C GLU A 158 -6.62 21.03 -6.53
N PHE A 159 -5.35 21.39 -6.31
CA PHE A 159 -4.63 21.00 -5.11
C PHE A 159 -5.37 21.45 -3.84
N LYS A 160 -5.74 22.72 -3.78
CA LYS A 160 -6.48 23.28 -2.64
C LYS A 160 -7.80 22.57 -2.40
N SER A 161 -8.57 22.30 -3.46
CA SER A 161 -9.86 21.62 -3.33
C SER A 161 -9.78 20.17 -2.86
N CYS A 162 -8.62 19.52 -3.08
CA CYS A 162 -8.45 18.10 -2.75
C CYS A 162 -7.67 17.84 -1.46
N VAL A 163 -6.87 18.80 -0.99
CA VAL A 163 -5.91 18.62 0.12
C VAL A 163 -6.17 19.59 1.28
N GLU A 164 -6.49 20.86 1.00
CA GLU A 164 -6.70 21.87 2.06
C GLU A 164 -8.01 21.72 2.87
N PRO A 165 -9.14 21.17 2.34
CA PRO A 165 -10.34 20.96 3.16
C PRO A 165 -10.17 19.86 4.20
N MET A 166 -9.02 19.23 4.24
CA MET A 166 -8.71 18.16 5.21
C MET A 166 -7.87 18.67 6.40
N GLY A 167 -7.75 20.00 6.54
CA GLY A 167 -7.05 20.66 7.63
C GLY A 167 -7.97 21.36 8.60
#